data_9fd9c37c1f7c104782abe294c698a239
#
_entry.id   9fd9c37c1f7c104782abe294c698a239
#
_cell.length_a   1.000
_cell.length_b   1.000
_cell.length_c   1.000
_cell.angle_alpha   90.00
_cell.angle_beta   90.00
_cell.angle_gamma   90.00
#
_symmetry.space_group_name_H-M   'P 1'
#
loop_
_entity.id
_entity.type
_entity.pdbx_description
1 polymer ?
#
loop_
_entity_poly.entity_id
_entity_poly.type
_entity_poly.pdbx_seq_one_letter_code
_entity_poly.pdbx_strand_id
1 'polypeptide(L)'
;MSIDLAVRTADADDAKTVTDLIHRAFAGRPPLDPPSTALDETTESVGAALAAGAGLLATVDGQPAGTMIFTLAEDSGVPLLGLRRVSVLPQWQGRGVATAMVGVAEDVARSRGLVGVSLVARRELTATVEFWRRRGYVLDENARAAATPEMPMRKRFGAGVLALSVATANDMHTLGRVLAGELAAGDLVLLVGDLGAGKTTLTQGIGAGLEVTGPITSPTFVISRIHRAAGSRPSLIHVDAYRLSGGAELDDLDLDAGVESGVTVVEWGEGLAEALSPDQLIVRLTRLPAALDDLADPGVETDDPRTAILQAVGSRWSDDALNRIAHRYRTYTDRPATESTRA
;
A
#
# COMPACT_ATOMS: atom_id res chain seq x y z
N MET A 1 -5.44 34.52 -17.35
CA MET A 1 -6.45 33.51 -17.75
C MET A 1 -6.24 32.30 -16.92
N SER A 2 -7.26 31.84 -16.20
CA SER A 2 -7.24 30.55 -15.50
C SER A 2 -7.32 29.47 -16.58
N ILE A 3 -6.42 28.49 -16.53
CA ILE A 3 -6.49 27.30 -17.40
C ILE A 3 -7.43 26.29 -16.74
N ASP A 4 -8.27 25.65 -17.53
CA ASP A 4 -9.10 24.53 -17.07
C ASP A 4 -8.29 23.23 -17.20
N LEU A 5 -7.64 22.81 -16.08
CA LEU A 5 -6.83 21.60 -16.00
C LEU A 5 -7.65 20.48 -15.34
N ALA A 6 -7.90 19.41 -16.07
CA ALA A 6 -8.53 18.21 -15.56
C ALA A 6 -7.60 17.00 -15.69
N VAL A 7 -7.65 16.09 -14.69
CA VAL A 7 -6.93 14.82 -14.69
C VAL A 7 -7.93 13.72 -14.34
N ARG A 8 -7.97 12.68 -15.17
CA ARG A 8 -8.82 11.51 -14.95
C ARG A 8 -8.06 10.20 -15.21
N THR A 9 -8.60 9.11 -14.72
CA THR A 9 -8.16 7.78 -15.16
C THR A 9 -8.40 7.66 -16.66
N ALA A 10 -7.42 7.16 -17.39
CA ALA A 10 -7.52 6.82 -18.79
C ALA A 10 -8.04 5.37 -18.93
N ASP A 11 -8.83 5.15 -19.96
CA ASP A 11 -9.39 3.83 -20.31
C ASP A 11 -8.89 3.36 -21.68
N ALA A 12 -9.33 2.16 -22.11
CA ALA A 12 -8.89 1.57 -23.37
C ALA A 12 -9.21 2.42 -24.60
N ASP A 13 -10.27 3.23 -24.58
CA ASP A 13 -10.65 4.11 -25.69
C ASP A 13 -9.65 5.28 -25.84
N ASP A 14 -8.93 5.62 -24.78
CA ASP A 14 -7.88 6.64 -24.79
C ASP A 14 -6.55 6.17 -25.38
N ALA A 15 -6.39 4.87 -25.68
CA ALA A 15 -5.11 4.26 -26.04
C ALA A 15 -4.38 5.00 -27.15
N LYS A 16 -5.08 5.37 -28.22
CA LYS A 16 -4.50 6.15 -29.31
C LYS A 16 -4.01 7.52 -28.85
N THR A 17 -4.84 8.24 -28.11
CA THR A 17 -4.50 9.58 -27.59
C THR A 17 -3.29 9.52 -26.66
N VAL A 18 -3.26 8.54 -25.76
CA VAL A 18 -2.15 8.32 -24.82
C VAL A 18 -0.86 7.97 -25.55
N THR A 19 -0.91 7.08 -26.56
CA THR A 19 0.26 6.72 -27.38
C THR A 19 0.80 7.95 -28.11
N ASP A 20 -0.07 8.74 -28.76
CA ASP A 20 0.30 9.97 -29.48
C ASP A 20 0.94 10.99 -28.52
N LEU A 21 0.44 11.12 -27.28
CA LEU A 21 1.01 12.00 -26.25
C LEU A 21 2.41 11.53 -25.83
N ILE A 22 2.59 10.23 -25.60
CA ILE A 22 3.90 9.66 -25.25
C ILE A 22 4.91 9.94 -26.35
N HIS A 23 4.57 9.60 -27.59
CA HIS A 23 5.48 9.79 -28.73
C HIS A 23 5.88 11.26 -28.91
N ARG A 24 4.89 12.17 -28.92
CA ARG A 24 5.17 13.61 -29.08
C ARG A 24 6.01 14.19 -27.95
N ALA A 25 5.73 13.79 -26.71
CA ALA A 25 6.49 14.29 -25.56
C ALA A 25 7.93 13.74 -25.52
N PHE A 26 8.13 12.50 -25.94
CA PHE A 26 9.46 11.87 -25.92
C PHE A 26 10.30 12.22 -27.16
N ALA A 27 9.69 12.39 -28.33
CA ALA A 27 10.40 12.83 -29.54
C ALA A 27 11.04 14.23 -29.39
N GLY A 28 10.51 15.08 -28.53
CA GLY A 28 11.07 16.40 -28.23
C GLY A 28 12.20 16.42 -27.19
N ARG A 29 12.59 15.24 -26.63
CA ARG A 29 13.65 15.16 -25.63
C ARG A 29 15.03 15.07 -26.30
N PRO A 30 16.10 15.50 -25.61
CA PRO A 30 17.45 15.24 -26.07
C PRO A 30 17.71 13.74 -26.29
N PRO A 31 18.59 13.36 -27.23
CA PRO A 31 19.00 11.95 -27.35
C PRO A 31 19.57 11.43 -26.03
N LEU A 32 19.19 10.21 -25.67
CA LEU A 32 19.63 9.51 -24.46
C LEU A 32 20.43 8.27 -24.85
N ASP A 33 21.40 7.88 -24.01
CA ASP A 33 22.16 6.66 -24.16
C ASP A 33 22.03 5.80 -22.88
N PRO A 34 21.46 4.58 -22.97
CA PRO A 34 20.74 4.00 -24.10
C PRO A 34 19.45 4.78 -24.46
N PRO A 35 18.93 4.65 -25.69
CA PRO A 35 17.72 5.34 -26.13
C PRO A 35 16.51 4.98 -25.25
N SER A 36 15.53 5.90 -25.18
CA SER A 36 14.28 5.62 -24.47
C SER A 36 13.40 4.67 -25.29
N THR A 37 12.89 3.64 -24.65
CA THR A 37 11.89 2.70 -25.23
C THR A 37 10.47 3.30 -25.29
N ALA A 38 10.28 4.58 -24.98
CA ALA A 38 8.95 5.20 -25.00
C ALA A 38 8.39 5.37 -26.42
N LEU A 39 9.26 5.42 -27.42
CA LEU A 39 8.85 5.48 -28.83
C LEU A 39 8.47 4.10 -29.40
N ASP A 40 8.78 3.02 -28.69
CA ASP A 40 8.41 1.66 -29.06
C ASP A 40 6.98 1.30 -28.58
N GLU A 41 6.35 2.16 -27.75
CA GLU A 41 4.98 1.93 -27.29
C GLU A 41 4.02 1.93 -28.50
N THR A 42 3.14 0.95 -28.51
CA THR A 42 2.08 0.83 -29.52
C THR A 42 0.72 1.14 -28.91
N THR A 43 -0.25 1.47 -29.74
CA THR A 43 -1.64 1.65 -29.27
C THR A 43 -2.17 0.38 -28.59
N GLU A 44 -1.70 -0.78 -29.03
CA GLU A 44 -2.09 -2.08 -28.43
C GLU A 44 -1.47 -2.25 -27.04
N SER A 45 -0.14 -2.01 -26.86
CA SER A 45 0.52 -2.11 -25.56
C SER A 45 -0.04 -1.11 -24.54
N VAL A 46 -0.30 0.12 -25.00
CA VAL A 46 -0.92 1.16 -24.16
C VAL A 46 -2.37 0.78 -23.84
N GLY A 47 -3.15 0.30 -24.82
CA GLY A 47 -4.53 -0.11 -24.63
C GLY A 47 -4.67 -1.23 -23.59
N ALA A 48 -3.80 -2.23 -23.62
CA ALA A 48 -3.76 -3.31 -22.63
C ALA A 48 -3.50 -2.76 -21.21
N ALA A 49 -2.53 -1.85 -21.05
CA ALA A 49 -2.26 -1.22 -19.77
C ALA A 49 -3.45 -0.39 -19.26
N LEU A 50 -4.10 0.39 -20.12
CA LEU A 50 -5.25 1.23 -19.75
C LEU A 50 -6.50 0.41 -19.43
N ALA A 51 -6.74 -0.72 -20.11
CA ALA A 51 -7.84 -1.64 -19.81
C ALA A 51 -7.74 -2.18 -18.37
N ALA A 52 -6.52 -2.34 -17.85
CA ALA A 52 -6.26 -2.70 -16.47
C ALA A 52 -6.39 -1.51 -15.48
N GLY A 53 -6.90 -0.35 -15.89
CA GLY A 53 -7.00 0.85 -15.06
C GLY A 53 -5.65 1.47 -14.69
N ALA A 54 -4.63 1.23 -15.51
CA ALA A 54 -3.25 1.57 -15.19
C ALA A 54 -2.75 2.84 -15.90
N GLY A 55 -3.53 3.94 -15.89
CA GLY A 55 -3.06 5.19 -16.48
C GLY A 55 -3.91 6.42 -16.15
N LEU A 56 -3.35 7.59 -16.44
CA LEU A 56 -4.01 8.89 -16.35
C LEU A 56 -3.93 9.64 -17.68
N LEU A 57 -4.97 10.41 -17.97
CA LEU A 57 -5.01 11.40 -19.02
C LEU A 57 -5.29 12.79 -18.41
N ALA A 58 -4.43 13.75 -18.70
CA ALA A 58 -4.61 15.14 -18.34
C ALA A 58 -5.02 15.96 -19.57
N THR A 59 -5.99 16.84 -19.39
CA THR A 59 -6.45 17.80 -20.40
C THR A 59 -6.31 19.23 -19.88
N VAL A 60 -6.04 20.17 -20.78
CA VAL A 60 -6.07 21.60 -20.51
C VAL A 60 -7.01 22.23 -21.53
N ASP A 61 -8.01 22.97 -21.05
CA ASP A 61 -9.05 23.55 -21.87
C ASP A 61 -9.69 22.53 -22.86
N GLY A 62 -9.90 21.29 -22.33
CA GLY A 62 -10.44 20.15 -23.08
C GLY A 62 -9.46 19.48 -24.04
N GLN A 63 -8.22 19.97 -24.20
CA GLN A 63 -7.23 19.40 -25.12
C GLN A 63 -6.27 18.46 -24.38
N PRO A 64 -5.91 17.30 -24.95
CA PRO A 64 -4.93 16.39 -24.37
C PRO A 64 -3.59 17.09 -24.11
N ALA A 65 -3.12 17.07 -22.88
CA ALA A 65 -1.96 17.83 -22.42
C ALA A 65 -0.84 16.93 -21.83
N GLY A 66 -1.21 15.83 -21.20
CA GLY A 66 -0.25 14.92 -20.57
C GLY A 66 -0.86 13.57 -20.23
N THR A 67 0.02 12.61 -19.94
CA THR A 67 -0.36 11.25 -19.57
C THR A 67 0.71 10.60 -18.71
N MET A 68 0.35 9.54 -17.99
CA MET A 68 1.26 8.59 -17.36
C MET A 68 0.65 7.20 -17.31
N ILE A 69 1.49 6.18 -17.31
CA ILE A 69 1.10 4.78 -17.17
C ILE A 69 1.56 4.27 -15.80
N PHE A 70 0.72 3.49 -15.15
CA PHE A 70 1.02 2.83 -13.89
C PHE A 70 1.55 1.42 -14.12
N THR A 71 2.38 0.97 -13.18
CA THR A 71 2.82 -0.42 -13.06
C THR A 71 2.86 -0.77 -11.58
N LEU A 72 2.85 -2.05 -11.27
CA LEU A 72 3.26 -2.47 -9.94
C LEU A 72 4.80 -2.39 -9.89
N ALA A 73 5.32 -1.83 -8.82
CA ALA A 73 6.74 -1.82 -8.49
C ALA A 73 6.91 -2.33 -7.06
N GLU A 74 8.12 -2.75 -6.74
CA GLU A 74 8.43 -3.30 -5.43
C GLU A 74 9.70 -2.67 -4.88
N ASP A 75 9.72 -2.43 -3.59
CA ASP A 75 10.89 -1.95 -2.85
C ASP A 75 11.09 -2.82 -1.61
N SER A 76 12.05 -3.73 -1.68
CA SER A 76 12.36 -4.68 -0.60
C SER A 76 11.15 -5.51 -0.15
N GLY A 77 10.36 -6.03 -1.09
CA GLY A 77 9.14 -6.80 -0.83
C GLY A 77 7.91 -5.94 -0.51
N VAL A 78 7.99 -4.62 -0.70
CA VAL A 78 6.91 -3.68 -0.40
C VAL A 78 6.34 -3.13 -1.70
N PRO A 79 5.03 -3.30 -1.97
CA PRO A 79 4.43 -2.85 -3.22
C PRO A 79 4.31 -1.32 -3.26
N LEU A 80 4.73 -0.76 -4.39
CA LEU A 80 4.65 0.65 -4.73
C LEU A 80 3.90 0.84 -6.05
N LEU A 81 3.28 2.00 -6.25
CA LEU A 81 2.81 2.39 -7.58
C LEU A 81 4.00 2.85 -8.43
N GLY A 82 4.33 2.09 -9.45
CA GLY A 82 5.33 2.49 -10.43
C GLY A 82 4.76 3.49 -11.44
N LEU A 83 5.47 4.59 -11.70
CA LEU A 83 5.11 5.55 -12.73
C LEU A 83 5.99 5.37 -13.97
N ARG A 84 5.35 5.10 -15.10
CA ARG A 84 6.01 4.98 -16.40
C ARG A 84 5.45 6.00 -17.39
N ARG A 85 6.24 6.31 -18.41
CA ARG A 85 5.81 7.15 -19.54
C ARG A 85 5.18 8.49 -19.12
N VAL A 86 5.68 9.08 -18.03
CA VAL A 86 5.20 10.41 -17.60
C VAL A 86 5.52 11.42 -18.67
N SER A 87 4.47 11.94 -19.30
CA SER A 87 4.52 12.79 -20.51
C SER A 87 3.70 14.05 -20.32
N VAL A 88 4.28 15.18 -20.67
CA VAL A 88 3.54 16.47 -20.82
C VAL A 88 4.03 17.11 -22.10
N LEU A 89 3.10 17.49 -22.97
CA LEU A 89 3.44 18.14 -24.22
C LEU A 89 4.17 19.47 -23.98
N PRO A 90 5.16 19.83 -24.83
CA PRO A 90 6.00 21.01 -24.62
C PRO A 90 5.22 22.31 -24.36
N GLN A 91 4.12 22.54 -25.09
CA GLN A 91 3.30 23.74 -24.92
C GLN A 91 2.54 23.81 -23.59
N TRP A 92 2.42 22.69 -22.85
CA TRP A 92 1.74 22.60 -21.56
C TRP A 92 2.71 22.43 -20.38
N GLN A 93 4.03 22.37 -20.65
CA GLN A 93 5.04 22.33 -19.58
C GLN A 93 5.07 23.66 -18.80
N GLY A 94 5.47 23.60 -17.53
CA GLY A 94 5.50 24.77 -16.65
C GLY A 94 4.12 25.28 -16.18
N ARG A 95 3.02 24.62 -16.58
CA ARG A 95 1.64 25.00 -16.24
C ARG A 95 0.98 24.14 -15.17
N GLY A 96 1.76 23.34 -14.44
CA GLY A 96 1.26 22.50 -13.34
C GLY A 96 0.73 21.12 -13.74
N VAL A 97 0.64 20.78 -15.04
CA VAL A 97 0.05 19.51 -15.54
C VAL A 97 0.72 18.28 -14.90
N ALA A 98 2.05 18.19 -14.93
CA ALA A 98 2.77 17.07 -14.29
C ALA A 98 2.54 17.03 -12.79
N THR A 99 2.43 18.18 -12.13
CA THR A 99 2.16 18.26 -10.68
C THR A 99 0.79 17.70 -10.33
N ALA A 100 -0.24 18.08 -11.11
CA ALA A 100 -1.59 17.58 -10.91
C ALA A 100 -1.66 16.06 -11.13
N MET A 101 -1.06 15.56 -12.22
CA MET A 101 -1.01 14.11 -12.46
C MET A 101 -0.30 13.33 -11.34
N VAL A 102 0.83 13.85 -10.83
CA VAL A 102 1.55 13.21 -9.72
C VAL A 102 0.70 13.19 -8.45
N GLY A 103 -0.03 14.28 -8.15
CA GLY A 103 -0.96 14.31 -7.01
C GLY A 103 -2.02 13.23 -7.12
N VAL A 104 -2.69 13.12 -8.28
CA VAL A 104 -3.69 12.07 -8.52
C VAL A 104 -3.08 10.67 -8.43
N ALA A 105 -1.87 10.46 -8.97
CA ALA A 105 -1.18 9.17 -8.87
C ALA A 105 -0.86 8.80 -7.41
N GLU A 106 -0.43 9.76 -6.59
CA GLU A 106 -0.20 9.56 -5.17
C GLU A 106 -1.52 9.22 -4.43
N ASP A 107 -2.64 9.84 -4.79
CA ASP A 107 -3.95 9.53 -4.21
C ASP A 107 -4.45 8.15 -4.68
N VAL A 108 -4.23 7.78 -5.93
CA VAL A 108 -4.50 6.41 -6.43
C VAL A 108 -3.66 5.39 -5.67
N ALA A 109 -2.38 5.65 -5.42
CA ALA A 109 -1.54 4.76 -4.65
C ALA A 109 -2.09 4.57 -3.22
N ARG A 110 -2.49 5.66 -2.55
CA ARG A 110 -3.09 5.60 -1.21
C ARG A 110 -4.41 4.84 -1.20
N SER A 111 -5.31 5.11 -2.16
CA SER A 111 -6.60 4.42 -2.25
C SER A 111 -6.48 2.92 -2.53
N ARG A 112 -5.40 2.52 -3.21
CA ARG A 112 -5.05 1.11 -3.44
C ARG A 112 -4.26 0.50 -2.27
N GLY A 113 -4.04 1.24 -1.19
CA GLY A 113 -3.29 0.79 -0.04
C GLY A 113 -1.79 0.62 -0.27
N LEU A 114 -1.24 1.22 -1.32
CA LEU A 114 0.19 1.21 -1.58
C LEU A 114 0.91 2.24 -0.71
N VAL A 115 2.10 1.93 -0.23
CA VAL A 115 2.82 2.78 0.73
C VAL A 115 3.67 3.86 0.08
N GLY A 116 3.62 3.98 -1.23
CA GLY A 116 4.41 4.97 -1.93
C GLY A 116 4.33 4.83 -3.44
N VAL A 117 5.13 5.63 -4.09
CA VAL A 117 5.25 5.73 -5.54
C VAL A 117 6.71 5.60 -5.92
N SER A 118 7.00 4.90 -7.01
CA SER A 118 8.33 4.78 -7.59
C SER A 118 8.36 5.15 -9.06
N LEU A 119 9.53 5.47 -9.56
CA LEU A 119 9.77 5.76 -10.97
C LEU A 119 11.25 5.59 -11.30
N VAL A 120 11.57 5.55 -12.58
CA VAL A 120 12.94 5.64 -13.06
C VAL A 120 13.11 6.95 -13.83
N ALA A 121 13.95 7.84 -13.31
CA ALA A 121 14.40 9.04 -13.99
C ALA A 121 15.69 8.78 -14.76
N ARG A 122 16.06 9.68 -15.66
CA ARG A 122 17.34 9.64 -16.38
C ARG A 122 18.24 10.74 -15.83
N ARG A 123 19.47 10.37 -15.47
CA ARG A 123 20.47 11.27 -14.88
C ARG A 123 20.75 12.49 -15.76
N GLU A 124 20.75 12.31 -17.08
CA GLU A 124 21.00 13.34 -18.08
C GLU A 124 19.88 14.41 -18.11
N LEU A 125 18.68 14.06 -17.64
CA LEU A 125 17.52 14.96 -17.59
C LEU A 125 17.47 15.67 -16.24
N THR A 126 18.43 16.54 -15.95
CA THR A 126 18.60 17.21 -14.64
C THR A 126 17.34 17.96 -14.18
N ALA A 127 16.64 18.64 -15.08
CA ALA A 127 15.39 19.33 -14.75
C ALA A 127 14.27 18.36 -14.33
N THR A 128 14.23 17.18 -14.93
CA THR A 128 13.26 16.12 -14.54
C THR A 128 13.62 15.53 -13.19
N VAL A 129 14.90 15.24 -12.93
CA VAL A 129 15.36 14.76 -11.62
C VAL A 129 15.02 15.77 -10.53
N GLU A 130 15.27 17.05 -10.78
CA GLU A 130 14.98 18.12 -9.84
C GLU A 130 13.46 18.30 -9.60
N PHE A 131 12.65 18.12 -10.65
CA PHE A 131 11.18 18.10 -10.52
C PHE A 131 10.72 17.03 -9.52
N TRP A 132 11.28 15.81 -9.57
CA TRP A 132 10.94 14.72 -8.66
C TRP A 132 11.46 14.97 -7.25
N ARG A 133 12.71 15.44 -7.10
CA ARG A 133 13.29 15.76 -5.79
C ARG A 133 12.47 16.79 -5.03
N ARG A 134 12.02 17.85 -5.69
CA ARG A 134 11.17 18.88 -5.07
C ARG A 134 9.82 18.37 -4.60
N ARG A 135 9.40 17.19 -5.05
CA ARG A 135 8.17 16.51 -4.63
C ARG A 135 8.41 15.42 -3.58
N GLY A 136 9.61 15.35 -3.04
CA GLY A 136 9.97 14.40 -1.99
C GLY A 136 10.35 13.01 -2.50
N TYR A 137 10.59 12.85 -3.80
CA TYR A 137 11.16 11.61 -4.32
C TYR A 137 12.67 11.58 -4.06
N VAL A 138 13.14 10.49 -3.47
CA VAL A 138 14.55 10.26 -3.17
C VAL A 138 15.11 9.15 -4.04
N LEU A 139 16.41 9.20 -4.30
CA LEU A 139 17.09 8.13 -5.01
C LEU A 139 17.08 6.86 -4.16
N ASP A 140 16.82 5.72 -4.79
CA ASP A 140 16.97 4.43 -4.15
C ASP A 140 18.43 4.21 -3.73
N GLU A 141 18.64 3.85 -2.47
CA GLU A 141 19.99 3.67 -1.91
C GLU A 141 20.74 2.51 -2.57
N ASN A 142 20.04 1.46 -2.96
CA ASN A 142 20.62 0.32 -3.67
C ASN A 142 21.09 0.70 -5.08
N ALA A 143 20.47 1.72 -5.68
CA ALA A 143 20.84 2.22 -7.01
C ALA A 143 21.99 3.25 -6.99
N ARG A 144 22.37 3.76 -5.81
CA ARG A 144 23.50 4.71 -5.68
C ARG A 144 24.84 4.11 -6.11
N ALA A 145 24.98 2.80 -5.99
CA ALA A 145 26.22 2.10 -6.34
C ALA A 145 26.37 1.79 -7.84
N ALA A 146 25.30 1.90 -8.63
CA ALA A 146 25.32 1.60 -10.05
C ALA A 146 25.69 2.84 -10.88
N ALA A 147 26.74 2.76 -11.68
CA ALA A 147 27.12 3.80 -12.65
C ALA A 147 26.20 3.78 -13.90
N THR A 148 24.89 3.59 -13.70
CA THR A 148 23.91 3.56 -14.79
C THR A 148 23.30 4.95 -15.01
N PRO A 149 22.89 5.29 -16.25
CA PRO A 149 22.18 6.54 -16.51
C PRO A 149 20.78 6.57 -15.88
N GLU A 150 20.25 5.43 -15.48
CA GLU A 150 18.97 5.28 -14.82
C GLU A 150 19.06 5.64 -13.34
N MET A 151 18.07 6.39 -12.87
CA MET A 151 17.95 6.82 -11.49
C MET A 151 16.59 6.34 -10.93
N PRO A 152 16.52 5.14 -10.35
CA PRO A 152 15.33 4.74 -9.60
C PRO A 152 15.09 5.71 -8.44
N MET A 153 13.91 6.29 -8.42
CA MET A 153 13.49 7.24 -7.39
C MET A 153 12.18 6.78 -6.78
N ARG A 154 12.02 7.02 -5.49
CA ARG A 154 10.81 6.66 -4.75
C ARG A 154 10.39 7.74 -3.79
N LYS A 155 9.10 7.77 -3.49
CA LYS A 155 8.50 8.55 -2.40
C LYS A 155 7.63 7.62 -1.60
N ARG A 156 7.94 7.45 -0.32
CA ARG A 156 7.08 6.73 0.63
C ARG A 156 6.12 7.71 1.29
N PHE A 157 4.90 7.25 1.59
CA PHE A 157 3.88 8.05 2.24
C PHE A 157 4.00 7.88 3.75
N GLY A 158 4.58 8.89 4.41
CA GLY A 158 4.62 8.99 5.86
C GLY A 158 5.75 8.18 6.54
N ALA A 159 6.17 8.67 7.71
CA ALA A 159 6.79 7.88 8.76
C ALA A 159 5.68 7.03 9.41
N GLY A 160 6.01 5.85 9.94
CA GLY A 160 5.03 5.01 10.62
C GLY A 160 4.17 4.14 9.70
N VAL A 161 4.59 3.85 8.47
CA VAL A 161 3.88 2.93 7.56
C VAL A 161 4.79 1.78 7.14
N LEU A 162 4.30 0.55 7.31
CA LEU A 162 4.95 -0.68 6.88
C LEU A 162 3.98 -1.48 6.02
N ALA A 163 4.40 -1.96 4.85
CA ALA A 163 3.66 -2.94 4.08
C ALA A 163 4.40 -4.27 4.03
N LEU A 164 3.62 -5.35 4.10
CA LEU A 164 4.10 -6.72 4.08
C LEU A 164 3.26 -7.53 3.09
N SER A 165 3.91 -8.33 2.27
CA SER A 165 3.24 -9.35 1.47
C SER A 165 2.87 -10.53 2.37
N VAL A 166 1.64 -11.01 2.26
CA VAL A 166 1.10 -12.14 3.04
C VAL A 166 0.53 -13.13 2.04
N ALA A 167 1.33 -14.14 1.70
CA ALA A 167 1.01 -15.07 0.62
C ALA A 167 -0.08 -16.06 1.00
N THR A 168 -0.12 -16.50 2.25
CA THR A 168 -1.00 -17.58 2.71
C THR A 168 -1.74 -17.22 4.00
N ALA A 169 -2.78 -17.98 4.36
CA ALA A 169 -3.45 -17.87 5.65
C ALA A 169 -2.48 -18.17 6.83
N ASN A 170 -1.50 -19.04 6.63
CA ASN A 170 -0.48 -19.34 7.63
C ASN A 170 0.45 -18.14 7.83
N ASP A 171 0.80 -17.43 6.77
CA ASP A 171 1.60 -16.20 6.87
C ASP A 171 0.81 -15.09 7.57
N MET A 172 -0.51 -15.00 7.33
CA MET A 172 -1.39 -14.07 8.05
C MET A 172 -1.41 -14.38 9.56
N HIS A 173 -1.52 -15.65 9.91
CA HIS A 173 -1.45 -16.10 11.30
C HIS A 173 -0.07 -15.81 11.91
N THR A 174 1.00 -16.03 11.15
CA THR A 174 2.38 -15.71 11.55
C THR A 174 2.57 -14.21 11.78
N LEU A 175 2.03 -13.36 10.89
CA LEU A 175 2.04 -11.92 11.10
C LEU A 175 1.35 -11.54 12.42
N GLY A 176 0.19 -12.14 12.72
CA GLY A 176 -0.50 -11.92 13.99
C GLY A 176 0.36 -12.27 15.21
N ARG A 177 1.06 -13.41 15.18
CA ARG A 177 1.99 -13.81 16.26
C ARG A 177 3.16 -12.84 16.41
N VAL A 178 3.69 -12.33 15.31
CA VAL A 178 4.77 -11.33 15.32
C VAL A 178 4.28 -10.02 15.92
N LEU A 179 3.08 -9.56 15.53
CA LEU A 179 2.44 -8.37 16.10
C LEU A 179 2.26 -8.50 17.61
N ALA A 180 1.77 -9.63 18.09
CA ALA A 180 1.59 -9.90 19.53
C ALA A 180 2.87 -9.70 20.35
N GLY A 181 4.04 -9.88 19.75
CA GLY A 181 5.35 -9.65 20.40
C GLY A 181 5.69 -8.17 20.64
N GLU A 182 4.99 -7.24 19.98
CA GLU A 182 5.15 -5.79 20.14
C GLU A 182 3.95 -5.16 20.87
N LEU A 183 2.84 -5.91 21.02
CA LEU A 183 1.62 -5.44 21.66
C LEU A 183 1.71 -5.50 23.19
N ALA A 184 1.17 -4.50 23.86
CA ALA A 184 1.06 -4.37 25.30
C ALA A 184 -0.40 -4.06 25.71
N ALA A 185 -0.71 -4.19 26.99
CA ALA A 185 -1.99 -3.74 27.52
C ALA A 185 -2.22 -2.25 27.22
N GLY A 186 -3.41 -1.89 26.81
CA GLY A 186 -3.78 -0.55 26.37
C GLY A 186 -3.61 -0.31 24.85
N ASP A 187 -2.97 -1.22 24.12
CA ASP A 187 -2.82 -1.06 22.66
C ASP A 187 -4.15 -1.33 21.91
N LEU A 188 -4.44 -0.46 20.95
CA LEU A 188 -5.56 -0.57 20.02
C LEU A 188 -5.06 -0.93 18.62
N VAL A 189 -5.61 -2.01 18.07
CA VAL A 189 -5.37 -2.45 16.69
C VAL A 189 -6.67 -2.39 15.90
N LEU A 190 -6.72 -1.59 14.83
CA LEU A 190 -7.87 -1.50 13.93
C LEU A 190 -7.60 -2.34 12.68
N LEU A 191 -8.47 -3.32 12.41
CA LEU A 191 -8.37 -4.17 11.23
C LEU A 191 -9.35 -3.71 10.15
N VAL A 192 -8.81 -3.24 9.04
CA VAL A 192 -9.55 -2.72 7.89
C VAL A 192 -9.36 -3.65 6.70
N GLY A 193 -10.40 -3.89 5.94
CA GLY A 193 -10.36 -4.71 4.72
C GLY A 193 -11.69 -5.41 4.45
N ASP A 194 -11.87 -5.85 3.21
CA ASP A 194 -13.09 -6.50 2.73
C ASP A 194 -13.43 -7.80 3.48
N LEU A 195 -14.64 -8.31 3.25
CA LEU A 195 -15.03 -9.63 3.73
C LEU A 195 -14.08 -10.70 3.15
N GLY A 196 -13.55 -11.55 4.01
CA GLY A 196 -12.57 -12.57 3.62
C GLY A 196 -11.13 -12.06 3.44
N ALA A 197 -10.81 -10.81 3.76
CA ALA A 197 -9.45 -10.26 3.69
C ALA A 197 -8.46 -10.91 4.68
N GLY A 198 -8.94 -11.65 5.69
CA GLY A 198 -8.09 -12.31 6.66
C GLY A 198 -8.02 -11.63 8.03
N LYS A 199 -8.93 -10.68 8.34
CA LYS A 199 -8.96 -9.97 9.63
C LYS A 199 -9.03 -10.92 10.82
N THR A 200 -9.98 -11.84 10.81
CA THR A 200 -10.13 -12.84 11.88
C THR A 200 -8.93 -13.81 11.95
N THR A 201 -8.34 -14.17 10.81
CA THR A 201 -7.11 -14.98 10.77
C THR A 201 -5.94 -14.25 11.42
N LEU A 202 -5.79 -12.95 11.17
CA LEU A 202 -4.80 -12.11 11.83
C LEU A 202 -5.06 -12.04 13.35
N THR A 203 -6.33 -11.84 13.76
CA THR A 203 -6.72 -11.83 15.17
C THR A 203 -6.44 -13.16 15.86
N GLN A 204 -6.64 -14.31 15.19
CA GLN A 204 -6.25 -15.63 15.68
C GLN A 204 -4.74 -15.71 15.91
N GLY A 205 -3.94 -15.18 14.99
CA GLY A 205 -2.49 -15.09 15.13
C GLY A 205 -2.08 -14.22 16.32
N ILE A 206 -2.70 -13.06 16.50
CA ILE A 206 -2.47 -12.18 17.66
C ILE A 206 -2.79 -12.94 18.96
N GLY A 207 -3.96 -13.56 19.04
CA GLY A 207 -4.35 -14.32 20.23
C GLY A 207 -3.42 -15.48 20.52
N ALA A 208 -2.95 -16.20 19.52
CA ALA A 208 -1.96 -17.25 19.69
C ALA A 208 -0.62 -16.70 20.24
N GLY A 209 -0.18 -15.52 19.76
CA GLY A 209 1.00 -14.84 20.25
C GLY A 209 0.85 -14.27 21.66
N LEU A 210 -0.36 -13.88 22.06
CA LEU A 210 -0.71 -13.46 23.42
C LEU A 210 -1.00 -14.65 24.35
N GLU A 211 -0.97 -15.89 23.84
CA GLU A 211 -1.24 -17.11 24.60
C GLU A 211 -2.65 -17.12 25.25
N VAL A 212 -3.65 -16.57 24.54
CA VAL A 212 -5.03 -16.57 25.05
C VAL A 212 -5.66 -17.96 24.98
N THR A 213 -6.61 -18.23 25.87
CA THR A 213 -7.28 -19.52 25.98
C THR A 213 -8.57 -19.56 25.16
N GLY A 214 -8.83 -20.70 24.55
CA GLY A 214 -10.05 -20.99 23.78
C GLY A 214 -9.96 -20.55 22.32
N PRO A 215 -10.95 -20.95 21.50
CA PRO A 215 -10.96 -20.64 20.09
C PRO A 215 -11.33 -19.18 19.84
N ILE A 216 -10.65 -18.53 18.90
CA ILE A 216 -10.99 -17.18 18.42
C ILE A 216 -11.80 -17.34 17.14
N THR A 217 -13.02 -16.85 17.20
CA THR A 217 -13.97 -16.76 16.08
C THR A 217 -14.49 -15.33 16.02
N SER A 218 -14.85 -14.83 14.83
CA SER A 218 -15.41 -13.48 14.69
C SER A 218 -16.63 -13.32 15.61
N PRO A 219 -16.66 -12.25 16.45
CA PRO A 219 -17.77 -11.99 17.37
C PRO A 219 -18.92 -11.23 16.70
N THR A 220 -19.14 -11.35 15.39
CA THR A 220 -20.15 -10.59 14.61
C THR A 220 -21.56 -10.61 15.24
N PHE A 221 -21.92 -11.66 15.99
CA PHE A 221 -23.22 -11.78 16.64
C PHE A 221 -23.25 -11.26 18.07
N VAL A 222 -22.12 -11.21 18.77
CA VAL A 222 -22.00 -10.78 20.16
C VAL A 222 -21.25 -9.46 20.32
N ILE A 223 -20.77 -8.92 19.21
CA ILE A 223 -20.06 -7.64 19.03
C ILE A 223 -18.69 -7.63 19.72
N SER A 224 -18.57 -8.05 20.96
CA SER A 224 -17.31 -8.07 21.71
C SER A 224 -17.09 -9.39 22.47
N ARG A 225 -15.86 -9.85 22.54
CA ARG A 225 -15.45 -11.02 23.33
C ARG A 225 -14.07 -10.82 23.94
N ILE A 226 -13.94 -11.13 25.22
CA ILE A 226 -12.68 -11.11 25.94
C ILE A 226 -12.10 -12.53 25.98
N HIS A 227 -10.89 -12.69 25.44
CA HIS A 227 -10.10 -13.91 25.54
C HIS A 227 -9.00 -13.70 26.57
N ARG A 228 -9.05 -14.44 27.66
CA ARG A 228 -8.05 -14.31 28.74
C ARG A 228 -6.75 -14.99 28.35
N ALA A 229 -5.63 -14.28 28.57
CA ALA A 229 -4.30 -14.87 28.39
C ALA A 229 -3.91 -15.76 29.57
N ALA A 230 -3.03 -16.71 29.29
CA ALA A 230 -2.36 -17.47 30.34
C ALA A 230 -1.19 -16.66 30.90
N GLY A 231 -1.03 -16.66 32.22
CA GLY A 231 0.11 -15.99 32.88
C GLY A 231 0.00 -14.45 32.89
N SER A 232 1.11 -13.75 32.58
CA SER A 232 1.25 -12.31 32.71
C SER A 232 1.03 -11.53 31.38
N ARG A 233 0.65 -12.21 30.31
CA ARG A 233 0.35 -11.54 29.04
C ARG A 233 -0.98 -10.83 29.09
N PRO A 234 -1.15 -9.74 28.30
CA PRO A 234 -2.44 -9.05 28.24
C PRO A 234 -3.52 -9.93 27.60
N SER A 235 -4.74 -9.83 28.08
CA SER A 235 -5.90 -10.45 27.47
C SER A 235 -6.20 -9.81 26.12
N LEU A 236 -6.86 -10.53 25.21
CA LEU A 236 -7.34 -10.02 23.94
C LEU A 236 -8.79 -9.64 24.03
N ILE A 237 -9.12 -8.39 23.74
CA ILE A 237 -10.49 -7.88 23.58
C ILE A 237 -10.75 -7.84 22.08
N HIS A 238 -11.58 -8.75 21.59
CA HIS A 238 -11.91 -8.87 20.16
C HIS A 238 -13.29 -8.28 19.91
N VAL A 239 -13.36 -7.24 19.07
CA VAL A 239 -14.58 -6.51 18.71
C VAL A 239 -14.80 -6.63 17.21
N ASP A 240 -16.05 -6.81 16.80
CA ASP A 240 -16.48 -6.75 15.40
C ASP A 240 -17.57 -5.67 15.28
N ALA A 241 -17.17 -4.52 14.73
CA ALA A 241 -18.03 -3.34 14.60
C ALA A 241 -18.91 -3.34 13.34
N TYR A 242 -18.93 -4.43 12.55
CA TYR A 242 -19.68 -4.52 11.28
C TYR A 242 -21.16 -4.17 11.42
N ARG A 243 -21.77 -4.38 12.60
CA ARG A 243 -23.19 -4.12 12.87
C ARG A 243 -23.45 -2.82 13.59
N LEU A 244 -22.42 -2.10 14.01
CA LEU A 244 -22.59 -0.84 14.72
C LEU A 244 -22.91 0.28 13.73
N SER A 245 -23.90 1.09 14.08
CA SER A 245 -24.36 2.21 13.24
C SER A 245 -23.67 3.53 13.58
N GLY A 246 -22.92 3.58 14.70
CA GLY A 246 -22.24 4.81 15.15
C GLY A 246 -21.37 4.59 16.39
N GLY A 247 -20.51 5.59 16.67
CA GLY A 247 -19.57 5.55 17.80
C GLY A 247 -20.25 5.43 19.17
N ALA A 248 -21.46 6.00 19.34
CA ALA A 248 -22.21 5.89 20.59
C ALA A 248 -22.55 4.43 20.97
N GLU A 249 -22.80 3.57 19.98
CA GLU A 249 -23.05 2.13 20.23
C GLU A 249 -21.75 1.40 20.62
N LEU A 250 -20.60 1.90 20.19
CA LEU A 250 -19.29 1.37 20.59
C LEU A 250 -18.95 1.80 22.03
N ASP A 251 -19.30 3.02 22.42
CA ASP A 251 -19.13 3.54 23.79
C ASP A 251 -20.01 2.75 24.79
N ASP A 252 -21.21 2.32 24.39
CA ASP A 252 -22.15 1.52 25.22
C ASP A 252 -21.62 0.09 25.51
N LEU A 253 -20.55 -0.38 24.82
CA LEU A 253 -19.98 -1.70 25.07
C LEU A 253 -19.10 -1.75 26.34
N ASP A 254 -18.98 -0.65 27.11
CA ASP A 254 -18.20 -0.55 28.36
C ASP A 254 -16.74 -1.07 28.17
N LEU A 255 -16.18 -0.78 26.98
CA LEU A 255 -14.83 -1.21 26.61
C LEU A 255 -13.75 -0.52 27.44
N ASP A 256 -14.06 0.66 28.02
CA ASP A 256 -13.12 1.52 28.75
C ASP A 256 -12.42 0.76 29.89
N ALA A 257 -13.15 -0.05 30.65
CA ALA A 257 -12.56 -0.85 31.74
C ALA A 257 -11.66 -2.00 31.25
N GLY A 258 -11.85 -2.45 30.01
CA GLY A 258 -11.08 -3.53 29.39
C GLY A 258 -9.89 -3.05 28.58
N VAL A 259 -10.02 -1.91 27.91
CA VAL A 259 -8.99 -1.34 27.00
C VAL A 259 -7.67 -1.13 27.72
N GLU A 260 -7.68 -0.59 28.95
CA GLU A 260 -6.44 -0.34 29.72
C GLU A 260 -5.71 -1.63 30.15
N SER A 261 -6.42 -2.75 30.30
CA SER A 261 -5.88 -4.01 30.84
C SER A 261 -5.57 -5.07 29.79
N GLY A 262 -5.98 -4.87 28.56
CA GLY A 262 -5.86 -5.82 27.45
C GLY A 262 -5.36 -5.19 26.17
N VAL A 263 -5.20 -6.02 25.15
CA VAL A 263 -5.00 -5.60 23.76
C VAL A 263 -6.38 -5.61 23.10
N THR A 264 -6.79 -4.47 22.55
CA THR A 264 -8.07 -4.35 21.84
C THR A 264 -7.85 -4.48 20.34
N VAL A 265 -8.52 -5.44 19.70
CA VAL A 265 -8.54 -5.62 18.25
C VAL A 265 -9.96 -5.40 17.76
N VAL A 266 -10.13 -4.41 16.87
CA VAL A 266 -11.45 -4.05 16.31
C VAL A 266 -11.47 -4.35 14.82
N GLU A 267 -12.32 -5.28 14.39
CA GLU A 267 -12.65 -5.51 12.98
C GLU A 267 -13.77 -4.54 12.57
N TRP A 268 -13.69 -3.96 11.36
CA TRP A 268 -14.67 -3.02 10.81
C TRP A 268 -14.84 -1.71 11.59
N GLY A 269 -13.83 -1.32 12.38
CA GLY A 269 -13.91 -0.14 13.25
C GLY A 269 -13.55 1.19 12.59
N GLU A 270 -13.25 1.23 11.29
CA GLU A 270 -12.85 2.46 10.59
C GLU A 270 -13.98 3.51 10.64
N GLY A 271 -13.65 4.73 11.08
CA GLY A 271 -14.62 5.80 11.32
C GLY A 271 -15.40 5.70 12.63
N LEU A 272 -15.21 4.64 13.43
CA LEU A 272 -15.95 4.40 14.68
C LEU A 272 -15.04 4.28 15.90
N ALA A 273 -13.92 3.56 15.76
CA ALA A 273 -13.09 3.15 16.89
C ALA A 273 -11.84 4.04 17.10
N GLU A 274 -11.60 5.02 16.23
CA GLU A 274 -10.45 5.92 16.34
C GLU A 274 -10.49 6.79 17.61
N ALA A 275 -11.69 7.03 18.15
CA ALA A 275 -11.87 7.79 19.39
C ALA A 275 -11.45 7.01 20.65
N LEU A 276 -11.32 5.67 20.59
CA LEU A 276 -10.98 4.82 21.74
C LEU A 276 -9.55 5.03 22.23
N SER A 277 -8.63 5.43 21.37
CA SER A 277 -7.22 5.69 21.75
C SER A 277 -6.57 6.68 20.81
N PRO A 278 -5.75 7.62 21.29
CA PRO A 278 -4.92 8.48 20.46
C PRO A 278 -3.77 7.73 19.80
N ASP A 279 -3.38 6.57 20.34
CA ASP A 279 -2.32 5.72 19.84
C ASP A 279 -2.93 4.44 19.26
N GLN A 280 -2.74 4.21 17.94
CA GLN A 280 -3.39 3.10 17.23
C GLN A 280 -2.42 2.45 16.24
N LEU A 281 -2.59 1.16 16.03
CA LEU A 281 -2.02 0.46 14.89
C LEU A 281 -3.15 0.06 13.92
N ILE A 282 -3.26 0.77 12.81
CA ILE A 282 -4.23 0.44 11.77
C ILE A 282 -3.58 -0.60 10.85
N VAL A 283 -4.20 -1.77 10.70
CA VAL A 283 -3.78 -2.83 9.80
C VAL A 283 -4.80 -2.96 8.68
N ARG A 284 -4.44 -2.48 7.50
CA ARG A 284 -5.27 -2.57 6.31
C ARG A 284 -4.87 -3.80 5.50
N LEU A 285 -5.82 -4.70 5.29
CA LEU A 285 -5.66 -5.92 4.52
C LEU A 285 -6.32 -5.73 3.15
N THR A 286 -5.52 -5.75 2.09
CA THR A 286 -6.01 -5.60 0.72
C THR A 286 -5.60 -6.80 -0.12
N ARG A 287 -6.45 -7.21 -1.06
CA ARG A 287 -6.03 -8.03 -2.19
C ARG A 287 -5.32 -7.11 -3.17
N LEU A 288 -4.26 -7.58 -3.80
CA LEU A 288 -3.78 -6.89 -4.99
C LEU A 288 -4.94 -6.85 -5.99
N PRO A 289 -5.26 -5.69 -6.58
CA PRO A 289 -6.29 -5.64 -7.62
C PRO A 289 -5.92 -6.61 -8.74
N ALA A 290 -6.87 -7.42 -9.23
CA ALA A 290 -6.67 -8.39 -10.32
C ALA A 290 -6.04 -7.74 -11.57
N ALA A 291 -6.29 -6.45 -11.80
CA ALA A 291 -5.65 -5.64 -12.84
C ALA A 291 -4.13 -5.42 -12.65
N LEU A 292 -3.58 -5.74 -11.49
CA LEU A 292 -2.13 -5.73 -11.22
C LEU A 292 -1.57 -7.16 -11.16
N ASP A 293 -2.41 -8.18 -10.92
CA ASP A 293 -2.01 -9.60 -11.02
C ASP A 293 -1.64 -9.97 -12.47
N ASP A 294 -2.30 -9.38 -13.47
CA ASP A 294 -1.96 -9.55 -14.90
C ASP A 294 -0.58 -8.97 -15.27
N LEU A 295 0.04 -8.20 -14.38
CA LEU A 295 1.41 -7.66 -14.53
C LEU A 295 2.45 -8.51 -13.78
N ALA A 296 2.04 -9.48 -12.98
CA ALA A 296 2.90 -10.46 -12.35
C ALA A 296 3.23 -11.60 -13.36
N ASP A 297 4.40 -12.21 -13.20
CA ASP A 297 4.86 -13.30 -14.06
C ASP A 297 3.84 -14.47 -14.05
N PRO A 298 3.26 -14.88 -15.20
CA PRO A 298 2.19 -15.89 -15.28
C PRO A 298 2.59 -17.31 -14.86
N GLY A 299 3.78 -17.49 -14.27
CA GLY A 299 4.34 -18.80 -13.89
C GLY A 299 4.22 -19.16 -12.41
N VAL A 300 3.66 -18.32 -11.55
CA VAL A 300 3.56 -18.59 -10.10
C VAL A 300 2.09 -18.79 -9.74
N GLU A 301 1.67 -20.03 -9.49
CA GLU A 301 0.40 -20.31 -8.78
C GLU A 301 0.52 -19.74 -7.36
N THR A 302 -0.08 -18.58 -7.12
CA THR A 302 -0.13 -17.97 -5.78
C THR A 302 -1.53 -18.16 -5.19
N ASP A 303 -1.58 -18.71 -3.99
CA ASP A 303 -2.76 -18.69 -3.12
C ASP A 303 -3.11 -17.23 -2.78
N ASP A 304 -3.93 -16.58 -3.63
CA ASP A 304 -4.61 -15.28 -3.40
C ASP A 304 -3.87 -14.34 -2.40
N PRO A 305 -2.72 -13.77 -2.81
CA PRO A 305 -1.84 -13.04 -1.90
C PRO A 305 -2.50 -11.75 -1.40
N ARG A 306 -2.25 -11.43 -0.15
CA ARG A 306 -2.71 -10.21 0.52
C ARG A 306 -1.53 -9.26 0.73
N THR A 307 -1.83 -7.98 0.77
CA THR A 307 -0.92 -6.98 1.34
C THR A 307 -1.47 -6.53 2.67
N ALA A 308 -0.65 -6.62 3.71
CA ALA A 308 -0.93 -6.05 5.03
C ALA A 308 -0.17 -4.73 5.16
N ILE A 309 -0.91 -3.62 5.28
CA ILE A 309 -0.34 -2.29 5.51
C ILE A 309 -0.61 -1.91 6.95
N LEU A 310 0.48 -1.78 7.70
CA LEU A 310 0.47 -1.33 9.09
C LEU A 310 0.73 0.17 9.10
N GLN A 311 -0.20 0.93 9.62
CA GLN A 311 -0.08 2.38 9.79
C GLN A 311 -0.10 2.73 11.26
N ALA A 312 0.98 3.34 11.73
CA ALA A 312 1.09 3.90 13.06
C ALA A 312 0.34 5.22 13.17
N VAL A 313 -0.46 5.40 14.21
CA VAL A 313 -1.10 6.66 14.59
C VAL A 313 -0.70 6.96 16.03
N GLY A 314 -0.38 8.21 16.32
CA GLY A 314 0.10 8.63 17.64
C GLY A 314 1.59 8.35 17.87
N SER A 315 2.00 8.31 19.12
CA SER A 315 3.41 8.26 19.55
C SER A 315 3.88 6.85 19.97
N ARG A 316 2.96 5.93 20.24
CA ARG A 316 3.22 4.57 20.73
C ARG A 316 3.99 3.71 19.71
N TRP A 317 3.68 3.87 18.42
CA TRP A 317 4.22 3.08 17.33
C TRP A 317 5.31 3.85 16.58
N SER A 318 6.57 3.54 16.86
CA SER A 318 7.71 4.14 16.16
C SER A 318 8.09 3.36 14.91
N ASP A 319 8.85 3.99 14.01
CA ASP A 319 9.46 3.32 12.85
C ASP A 319 10.32 2.10 13.29
N ASP A 320 11.00 2.18 14.45
CA ASP A 320 11.77 1.06 14.98
C ASP A 320 10.87 -0.13 15.36
N ALA A 321 9.67 0.10 15.92
CA ALA A 321 8.71 -0.95 16.22
C ALA A 321 8.24 -1.63 14.93
N LEU A 322 7.88 -0.85 13.91
CA LEU A 322 7.48 -1.37 12.60
C LEU A 322 8.63 -2.14 11.91
N ASN A 323 9.85 -1.65 12.01
CA ASN A 323 11.04 -2.33 11.49
C ASN A 323 11.30 -3.67 12.19
N ARG A 324 11.10 -3.76 13.52
CA ARG A 324 11.18 -5.03 14.24
C ARG A 324 10.11 -6.02 13.78
N ILE A 325 8.88 -5.56 13.57
CA ILE A 325 7.79 -6.38 13.01
C ILE A 325 8.21 -6.92 11.65
N ALA A 326 8.66 -6.04 10.74
CA ALA A 326 9.09 -6.41 9.39
C ALA A 326 10.22 -7.46 9.42
N HIS A 327 11.25 -7.22 10.23
CA HIS A 327 12.40 -8.11 10.33
C HIS A 327 11.99 -9.49 10.86
N ARG A 328 11.22 -9.54 11.95
CA ARG A 328 10.74 -10.81 12.54
C ARG A 328 9.84 -11.57 11.56
N TYR A 329 8.90 -10.89 10.92
CA TYR A 329 7.99 -11.52 9.96
C TYR A 329 8.77 -12.17 8.82
N ARG A 330 9.69 -11.45 8.16
CA ARG A 330 10.55 -12.00 7.10
C ARG A 330 11.39 -13.19 7.57
N THR A 331 11.92 -13.15 8.77
CA THR A 331 12.70 -14.27 9.34
C THR A 331 11.87 -15.56 9.45
N TYR A 332 10.54 -15.45 9.61
CA TYR A 332 9.64 -16.62 9.65
C TYR A 332 9.20 -17.07 8.26
N THR A 333 8.96 -16.16 7.33
CA THR A 333 8.43 -16.48 6.00
C THR A 333 9.52 -16.86 4.99
N ASP A 334 10.74 -16.33 5.12
CA ASP A 334 11.88 -16.64 4.24
C ASP A 334 12.59 -17.96 4.58
N ARG A 335 12.11 -18.72 5.60
CA ARG A 335 12.66 -20.06 5.88
C ARG A 335 12.21 -21.02 4.78
N PRO A 336 13.17 -21.70 4.09
CA PRO A 336 12.80 -22.76 3.16
C PRO A 336 11.98 -23.82 3.90
N ALA A 337 10.95 -24.35 3.23
CA ALA A 337 10.02 -25.36 3.75
C ALA A 337 10.70 -26.73 3.94
N THR A 338 11.80 -26.80 4.70
CA THR A 338 12.52 -28.01 5.05
C THR A 338 12.82 -27.97 6.55
N GLU A 339 11.91 -28.57 7.30
CA GLU A 339 12.13 -29.27 8.57
C GLU A 339 10.85 -29.35 9.43
N SER A 340 9.75 -29.82 8.86
CA SER A 340 8.58 -30.20 9.65
C SER A 340 8.14 -31.63 9.33
N THR A 341 9.10 -32.56 9.37
CA THR A 341 8.74 -33.98 9.43
C THR A 341 9.88 -34.76 10.15
N ARG A 342 9.90 -34.65 11.46
CA ARG A 342 10.50 -35.66 12.41
C ARG A 342 10.45 -35.12 13.83
N ALA A 343 9.39 -35.42 14.57
CA ALA A 343 9.37 -35.92 15.92
C ALA A 343 7.92 -36.11 16.37
#